data_d3b72b462a5ae6497a3c70dcb42253f5
#
_entry.id   d3b72b462a5ae6497a3c70dcb42253f5
#
_cell.length_a   1.000
_cell.length_b   1.000
_cell.length_c   1.000
_cell.angle_alpha   90.00
_cell.angle_beta   90.00
_cell.angle_gamma   90.00
#
_symmetry.space_group_name_H-M   'P 1'
#
loop_
_entity.id
_entity.type
_entity.pdbx_description
1 polymer ?
#
loop_
_entity_poly.entity_id
_entity_poly.type
_entity_poly.pdbx_seq_one_letter_code
_entity_poly.pdbx_strand_id
1 'polypeptide(L)'
;MMKKFRIVPDIYQCDTFNDFLDSFPLNSDDLIITNRYIYDPFIKKFNLPCHFVYQEEHGLGEPSDIMGDAILTNIKNISYKRVIGIGGGTVIDIAKVLSIRKFDCCDEIFDDPSKIKKDKKLIIIPTTCGTGSEVTRSSIISST
;
A
#
# COMPACT_ATOMS: atom_id res chain seq x y z
N MET A 1 4.99 13.21 35.49
CA MET A 1 4.97 11.97 34.67
C MET A 1 5.49 12.28 33.27
N MET A 2 6.54 11.63 32.80
CA MET A 2 7.10 11.82 31.48
C MET A 2 6.38 10.88 30.50
N LYS A 3 5.78 11.42 29.42
CA LYS A 3 5.17 10.62 28.36
C LYS A 3 6.15 10.55 27.19
N LYS A 4 6.50 9.34 26.76
CA LYS A 4 7.32 9.10 25.56
C LYS A 4 6.42 8.86 24.37
N PHE A 5 6.53 9.70 23.35
CA PHE A 5 5.91 9.48 22.04
C PHE A 5 6.96 8.91 21.10
N ARG A 6 6.58 7.89 20.35
CA ARG A 6 7.43 7.29 19.32
C ARG A 6 6.64 7.17 18.03
N ILE A 7 7.14 7.75 16.96
CA ILE A 7 6.69 7.49 15.60
C ILE A 7 7.45 6.26 15.11
N VAL A 8 6.74 5.22 14.69
CA VAL A 8 7.34 3.92 14.36
C VAL A 8 7.91 3.86 12.94
N PRO A 9 7.26 4.42 11.87
CA PRO A 9 7.87 4.45 10.56
C PRO A 9 9.02 5.44 10.49
N ASP A 10 10.05 5.10 9.72
CA ASP A 10 11.04 6.08 9.31
C ASP A 10 10.40 7.04 8.31
N ILE A 11 10.61 8.33 8.49
CA ILE A 11 10.04 9.38 7.64
C ILE A 11 11.16 10.00 6.84
N TYR A 12 10.98 10.00 5.52
CA TYR A 12 11.91 10.60 4.57
C TYR A 12 11.22 11.75 3.85
N GLN A 13 11.92 12.85 3.68
CA GLN A 13 11.49 13.95 2.84
C GLN A 13 12.30 13.92 1.55
N CYS A 14 11.61 13.87 0.42
CA CYS A 14 12.20 13.98 -0.91
C CYS A 14 11.56 15.17 -1.62
N ASP A 15 12.35 15.96 -2.32
CA ASP A 15 11.84 17.12 -3.04
C ASP A 15 11.14 16.71 -4.35
N THR A 16 11.60 15.62 -4.95
CA THR A 16 11.07 15.10 -6.21
C THR A 16 10.90 13.58 -6.17
N PHE A 17 10.11 13.04 -7.10
CA PHE A 17 10.01 11.59 -7.27
C PHE A 17 11.33 10.97 -7.77
N ASN A 18 12.16 11.73 -8.49
CA ASN A 18 13.52 11.28 -8.85
C ASN A 18 14.37 11.03 -7.61
N ASP A 19 14.36 11.93 -6.62
CA ASP A 19 15.13 11.78 -5.38
C ASP A 19 14.68 10.52 -4.63
N PHE A 20 13.37 10.23 -4.66
CA PHE A 20 12.83 8.99 -4.11
C PHE A 20 13.40 7.76 -4.86
N LEU A 21 13.37 7.76 -6.20
CA LEU A 21 13.87 6.64 -7.01
C LEU A 21 15.38 6.42 -6.84
N ASP A 22 16.15 7.50 -6.67
CA ASP A 22 17.59 7.42 -6.41
C ASP A 22 17.88 6.82 -5.03
N SER A 23 17.06 7.14 -4.04
CA SER A 23 17.21 6.63 -2.66
C SER A 23 16.65 5.22 -2.50
N PHE A 24 15.60 4.90 -3.23
CA PHE A 24 14.88 3.62 -3.20
C PHE A 24 14.70 3.07 -4.62
N PRO A 25 15.75 2.55 -5.25
CA PRO A 25 15.64 1.98 -6.58
C PRO A 25 14.56 0.89 -6.64
N LEU A 26 13.68 0.98 -7.63
CA LEU A 26 12.56 0.07 -7.82
C LEU A 26 12.90 -0.98 -8.89
N ASN A 27 12.34 -2.18 -8.71
CA ASN A 27 12.60 -3.32 -9.60
C ASN A 27 11.36 -4.23 -9.75
N SER A 28 11.53 -5.36 -10.41
CA SER A 28 10.45 -6.33 -10.67
C SER A 28 9.91 -7.06 -9.42
N ASP A 29 10.58 -6.94 -8.28
CA ASP A 29 10.09 -7.48 -6.99
C ASP A 29 9.18 -6.47 -6.26
N ASP A 30 8.88 -5.33 -6.87
CA ASP A 30 8.06 -4.27 -6.30
C ASP A 30 6.64 -4.30 -6.85
N LEU A 31 5.68 -4.19 -5.93
CA LEU A 31 4.27 -3.99 -6.25
C LEU A 31 3.88 -2.56 -5.86
N ILE A 32 3.45 -1.77 -6.83
CA ILE A 32 2.93 -0.42 -6.61
C ILE A 32 1.41 -0.46 -6.67
N ILE A 33 0.76 -0.01 -5.60
CA ILE A 33 -0.65 0.29 -5.60
C ILE A 33 -0.86 1.80 -5.64
N THR A 34 -1.65 2.26 -6.57
CA THR A 34 -1.90 3.69 -6.81
C THR A 34 -3.25 3.88 -7.54
N ASN A 35 -3.51 5.07 -8.03
CA ASN A 35 -4.66 5.40 -8.87
C ASN A 35 -4.20 5.85 -10.27
N ARG A 36 -5.01 5.65 -11.30
CA ARG A 36 -4.71 6.08 -12.67
C ARG A 36 -4.44 7.58 -12.76
N TYR A 37 -5.24 8.40 -12.05
CA TYR A 37 -5.08 9.84 -12.04
C TYR A 37 -3.78 10.33 -11.38
N ILE A 38 -3.07 9.45 -10.64
CA ILE A 38 -1.73 9.71 -10.12
C ILE A 38 -0.68 9.10 -11.08
N TYR A 39 -0.92 7.86 -11.52
CA TYR A 39 0.02 7.14 -12.37
C TYR A 39 0.26 7.85 -13.71
N ASP A 40 -0.81 8.16 -14.45
CA ASP A 40 -0.70 8.67 -15.82
C ASP A 40 0.08 10.00 -15.92
N PRO A 41 -0.20 11.03 -15.08
CA PRO A 41 0.54 12.29 -15.17
C PRO A 41 1.90 12.29 -14.48
N PHE A 42 2.11 11.48 -13.44
CA PHE A 42 3.28 11.65 -12.58
C PHE A 42 4.27 10.48 -12.61
N ILE A 43 3.81 9.23 -12.78
CA ILE A 43 4.64 8.03 -12.61
C ILE A 43 4.98 7.40 -13.97
N LYS A 44 4.05 7.37 -14.89
CA LYS A 44 4.15 6.67 -16.19
C LYS A 44 5.42 6.98 -16.98
N LYS A 45 5.85 8.24 -16.95
CA LYS A 45 7.06 8.72 -17.68
C LYS A 45 8.36 8.07 -17.23
N PHE A 46 8.40 7.48 -16.03
CA PHE A 46 9.60 6.81 -15.50
C PHE A 46 9.76 5.38 -16.01
N ASN A 47 8.72 4.81 -16.62
CA ASN A 47 8.73 3.45 -17.16
C ASN A 47 9.31 2.40 -16.18
N LEU A 48 8.79 2.40 -14.96
CA LEU A 48 9.30 1.56 -13.87
C LEU A 48 9.05 0.08 -14.14
N PRO A 49 10.01 -0.81 -13.82
CA PRO A 49 9.89 -2.26 -14.04
C PRO A 49 9.08 -2.96 -12.94
N CYS A 50 8.10 -2.29 -12.37
CA CYS A 50 7.30 -2.76 -11.25
C CYS A 50 6.00 -3.40 -11.71
N HIS A 51 5.37 -4.16 -10.83
CA HIS A 51 3.96 -4.52 -10.95
C HIS A 51 3.08 -3.38 -10.46
N PHE A 52 1.97 -3.13 -11.16
CA PHE A 52 1.04 -2.06 -10.80
C PHE A 52 -0.35 -2.60 -10.54
N VAL A 53 -0.99 -2.06 -9.50
CA VAL A 53 -2.40 -2.22 -9.18
C VAL A 53 -3.02 -0.83 -9.14
N TYR A 54 -4.09 -0.63 -9.88
CA TYR A 54 -4.87 0.61 -9.88
C TYR A 54 -6.11 0.38 -9.04
N GLN A 55 -6.15 1.02 -7.87
CA GLN A 55 -7.14 0.71 -6.83
C GLN A 55 -8.58 0.89 -7.33
N GLU A 56 -8.87 1.95 -8.09
CA GLU A 56 -10.21 2.25 -8.58
C GLU A 56 -10.75 1.23 -9.61
N GLU A 57 -9.89 0.40 -10.20
CA GLU A 57 -10.31 -0.69 -11.08
C GLU A 57 -10.90 -1.87 -10.30
N HIS A 58 -10.76 -1.88 -8.98
CA HIS A 58 -11.22 -2.94 -8.08
C HIS A 58 -12.34 -2.49 -7.13
N GLY A 59 -12.70 -1.23 -7.13
CA GLY A 59 -13.77 -0.66 -6.33
C GLY A 59 -13.58 0.82 -6.07
N LEU A 60 -14.65 1.51 -5.70
CA LEU A 60 -14.67 2.94 -5.41
C LEU A 60 -14.93 3.16 -3.92
N GLY A 61 -14.49 4.31 -3.41
CA GLY A 61 -14.74 4.72 -2.03
C GLY A 61 -13.78 4.13 -1.01
N GLU A 62 -14.29 3.81 0.17
CA GLU A 62 -13.51 3.25 1.26
C GLU A 62 -13.10 1.80 1.01
N PRO A 63 -11.99 1.34 1.62
CA PRO A 63 -11.56 -0.05 1.48
C PRO A 63 -12.64 -1.01 1.97
N SER A 64 -12.94 -2.03 1.19
CA SER A 64 -13.84 -3.12 1.56
C SER A 64 -13.18 -4.48 1.34
N ASP A 65 -13.73 -5.51 1.97
CA ASP A 65 -13.35 -6.90 1.75
C ASP A 65 -13.47 -7.29 0.26
N ILE A 66 -14.56 -6.87 -0.40
CA ILE A 66 -14.78 -7.11 -1.83
C ILE A 66 -13.66 -6.51 -2.68
N MET A 67 -13.27 -5.27 -2.38
CA MET A 67 -12.15 -4.61 -3.06
C MET A 67 -10.83 -5.34 -2.79
N GLY A 68 -10.59 -5.70 -1.54
CA GLY A 68 -9.40 -6.45 -1.14
C GLY A 68 -9.30 -7.78 -1.86
N ASP A 69 -10.36 -8.55 -1.91
CA ASP A 69 -10.42 -9.86 -2.57
C ASP A 69 -10.26 -9.76 -4.09
N ALA A 70 -10.83 -8.73 -4.71
CA ALA A 70 -10.62 -8.46 -6.14
C ALA A 70 -9.14 -8.16 -6.45
N ILE A 71 -8.48 -7.37 -5.61
CA ILE A 71 -7.05 -7.07 -5.74
C ILE A 71 -6.22 -8.34 -5.52
N LEU A 72 -6.49 -9.11 -4.47
CA LEU A 72 -5.79 -10.37 -4.18
C LEU A 72 -5.89 -11.36 -5.34
N THR A 73 -7.07 -11.48 -5.94
CA THR A 73 -7.29 -12.30 -7.13
C THR A 73 -6.43 -11.81 -8.31
N ASN A 74 -6.38 -10.50 -8.52
CA ASN A 74 -5.60 -9.89 -9.60
C ASN A 74 -4.10 -10.16 -9.46
N ILE A 75 -3.56 -10.11 -8.24
CA ILE A 75 -2.13 -10.28 -7.97
C ILE A 75 -1.74 -11.72 -7.59
N LYS A 76 -2.66 -12.67 -7.68
CA LYS A 76 -2.44 -14.06 -7.22
C LYS A 76 -1.16 -14.70 -7.76
N ASN A 77 -0.83 -14.42 -9.00
CA ASN A 77 0.34 -14.98 -9.70
C ASN A 77 1.56 -14.05 -9.69
N ILE A 78 1.48 -12.90 -8.99
CA ILE A 78 2.57 -11.94 -8.89
C ILE A 78 3.39 -12.26 -7.65
N SER A 79 4.71 -12.40 -7.82
CA SER A 79 5.65 -12.50 -6.72
C SER A 79 6.26 -11.12 -6.45
N TYR A 80 6.19 -10.64 -5.21
CA TYR A 80 6.74 -9.35 -4.81
C TYR A 80 7.27 -9.41 -3.38
N LYS A 81 8.27 -8.57 -3.08
CA LYS A 81 8.93 -8.49 -1.77
C LYS A 81 8.70 -7.14 -1.08
N ARG A 82 8.28 -6.14 -1.83
CA ARG A 82 8.02 -4.79 -1.33
C ARG A 82 6.74 -4.23 -1.93
N VAL A 83 5.96 -3.56 -1.11
CA VAL A 83 4.74 -2.86 -1.52
C VAL A 83 4.98 -1.36 -1.39
N ILE A 84 4.61 -0.63 -2.42
CA ILE A 84 4.65 0.83 -2.44
C ILE A 84 3.22 1.36 -2.64
N GLY A 85 2.67 2.01 -1.64
CA GLY A 85 1.36 2.67 -1.72
C GLY A 85 1.54 4.15 -2.05
N ILE A 86 1.06 4.58 -3.21
CA ILE A 86 1.12 5.99 -3.64
C ILE A 86 -0.31 6.49 -3.84
N GLY A 87 -0.84 7.23 -2.87
CA GLY A 87 -2.24 7.67 -2.94
C GLY A 87 -2.78 8.18 -1.62
N GLY A 88 -4.11 8.23 -1.55
CA GLY A 88 -4.86 8.59 -0.35
C GLY A 88 -5.07 7.42 0.61
N GLY A 89 -5.92 7.62 1.61
CA GLY A 89 -6.17 6.67 2.70
C GLY A 89 -6.53 5.26 2.22
N THR A 90 -7.43 5.14 1.23
CA THR A 90 -7.83 3.84 0.66
C THR A 90 -6.64 3.07 0.09
N VAL A 91 -5.82 3.73 -0.73
CA VAL A 91 -4.62 3.12 -1.31
C VAL A 91 -3.62 2.70 -0.22
N ILE A 92 -3.43 3.56 0.79
CA ILE A 92 -2.52 3.29 1.91
C ILE A 92 -2.98 2.09 2.72
N ASP A 93 -4.27 2.01 3.04
CA ASP A 93 -4.81 0.92 3.83
C ASP A 93 -4.74 -0.42 3.08
N ILE A 94 -5.04 -0.44 1.79
CA ILE A 94 -4.82 -1.63 0.95
C ILE A 94 -3.33 -1.99 0.89
N ALA A 95 -2.42 -1.03 0.72
CA ALA A 95 -0.98 -1.29 0.70
C ALA A 95 -0.48 -1.97 1.99
N LYS A 96 -1.01 -1.57 3.15
CA LYS A 96 -0.71 -2.24 4.44
C LYS A 96 -1.15 -3.69 4.42
N VAL A 97 -2.35 -3.98 3.95
CA VAL A 97 -2.88 -5.35 3.83
C VAL A 97 -2.00 -6.19 2.90
N LEU A 98 -1.61 -5.66 1.75
CA LEU A 98 -0.75 -6.37 0.81
C LEU A 98 0.68 -6.58 1.33
N SER A 99 1.10 -5.87 2.38
CA SER A 99 2.43 -6.02 3.00
C SER A 99 2.51 -7.14 4.03
N ILE A 100 1.39 -7.71 4.45
CA ILE A 100 1.37 -8.84 5.36
C ILE A 100 1.58 -10.18 4.63
N ARG A 101 1.62 -11.28 5.40
CA ARG A 101 1.70 -12.63 4.84
C ARG A 101 0.61 -12.84 3.78
N LYS A 102 0.95 -13.58 2.72
CA LYS A 102 0.01 -13.94 1.66
C LYS A 102 -1.18 -14.70 2.25
N PHE A 103 -2.36 -14.31 1.84
CA PHE A 103 -3.65 -14.91 2.17
C PHE A 103 -4.53 -14.89 0.91
N ASP A 104 -5.54 -15.74 0.87
CA ASP A 104 -6.36 -15.90 -0.34
C ASP A 104 -7.60 -14.97 -0.35
N CYS A 105 -8.09 -14.59 0.84
CA CYS A 105 -9.21 -13.64 0.98
C CYS A 105 -9.13 -12.87 2.29
N CYS A 106 -9.81 -11.73 2.36
CA CYS A 106 -9.82 -10.86 3.53
C CYS A 106 -10.42 -11.54 4.78
N ASP A 107 -11.36 -12.47 4.62
CA ASP A 107 -11.97 -13.20 5.74
C ASP A 107 -10.94 -13.96 6.58
N GLU A 108 -9.89 -14.49 5.96
CA GLU A 108 -8.84 -15.19 6.71
C GLU A 108 -8.16 -14.31 7.76
N ILE A 109 -8.13 -12.99 7.53
CA ILE A 109 -7.53 -12.01 8.47
C ILE A 109 -8.55 -11.66 9.55
N PHE A 110 -9.83 -11.54 9.19
CA PHE A 110 -10.89 -11.21 10.14
C PHE A 110 -11.13 -12.36 11.11
N ASP A 111 -11.11 -13.60 10.61
CA ASP A 111 -11.35 -14.79 11.41
C ASP A 111 -10.23 -15.07 12.41
N ASP A 112 -8.98 -14.78 12.05
CA ASP A 112 -7.84 -15.04 12.91
C ASP A 112 -6.76 -13.93 12.79
N PRO A 113 -6.91 -12.82 13.53
CA PRO A 113 -5.92 -11.74 13.55
C PRO A 113 -4.51 -12.16 13.96
N SER A 114 -4.34 -13.32 14.62
CA SER A 114 -3.01 -13.83 14.99
C SER A 114 -2.17 -14.24 13.79
N LYS A 115 -2.81 -14.50 12.67
CA LYS A 115 -2.16 -14.80 11.38
C LYS A 115 -1.56 -13.58 10.69
N ILE A 116 -1.90 -12.36 11.16
CA ILE A 116 -1.35 -11.11 10.62
C ILE A 116 0.13 -11.03 10.96
N LYS A 117 0.98 -11.34 10.00
CA LYS A 117 2.43 -11.18 10.11
C LYS A 117 2.93 -10.31 8.97
N LYS A 118 3.67 -9.26 9.32
CA LYS A 118 4.35 -8.45 8.32
C LYS A 118 5.41 -9.32 7.63
N ASP A 119 5.28 -9.44 6.33
CA ASP A 119 6.15 -10.29 5.50
C ASP A 119 6.94 -9.47 4.48
N LYS A 120 6.38 -8.36 4.04
CA LYS A 120 6.96 -7.52 2.99
C LYS A 120 7.33 -6.13 3.50
N LYS A 121 8.32 -5.52 2.88
CA LYS A 121 8.64 -4.12 3.13
C LYS A 121 7.51 -3.26 2.59
N LEU A 122 7.18 -2.18 3.31
CA LEU A 122 6.14 -1.23 2.95
C LEU A 122 6.71 0.18 2.87
N ILE A 123 6.48 0.83 1.74
CA ILE A 123 6.74 2.26 1.55
C ILE A 123 5.42 2.94 1.26
N ILE A 124 5.17 4.07 1.88
CA ILE A 124 3.95 4.86 1.69
C ILE A 124 4.34 6.26 1.23
N ILE A 125 3.73 6.70 0.14
CA ILE A 125 3.84 8.06 -0.39
C ILE A 125 2.42 8.65 -0.40
N PRO A 126 2.03 9.39 0.65
CA PRO A 126 0.70 9.97 0.75
C PRO A 126 0.53 11.12 -0.24
N THR A 127 -0.63 11.18 -0.90
CA THR A 127 -1.01 12.26 -1.81
C THR A 127 -2.13 13.13 -1.25
N THR A 128 -2.69 12.76 -0.11
CA THR A 128 -3.70 13.53 0.62
C THR A 128 -3.24 13.76 2.05
N CYS A 129 -3.65 14.86 2.66
CA CYS A 129 -3.47 15.11 4.08
C CYS A 129 -4.82 14.97 4.81
N GLY A 130 -4.80 14.40 6.02
CA GLY A 130 -5.98 14.35 6.89
C GLY A 130 -6.28 13.01 7.53
N THR A 131 -6.12 11.88 6.84
CA THR A 131 -6.43 10.56 7.41
C THR A 131 -5.39 10.08 8.42
N GLY A 132 -4.11 10.49 8.26
CA GLY A 132 -3.00 10.01 9.07
C GLY A 132 -2.66 8.53 8.86
N SER A 133 -3.23 7.89 7.85
CA SER A 133 -3.01 6.46 7.57
C SER A 133 -1.53 6.13 7.32
N GLU A 134 -0.75 7.10 6.84
CA GLU A 134 0.68 6.94 6.57
C GLU A 134 1.53 6.70 7.83
N VAL A 135 1.04 7.11 8.99
CA VAL A 135 1.76 6.98 10.29
C VAL A 135 1.10 5.98 11.24
N THR A 136 0.00 5.35 10.86
CA THR A 136 -0.69 4.34 11.67
C THR A 136 -0.35 2.92 11.24
N ARG A 137 -0.45 1.99 12.19
CA ARG A 137 -0.33 0.54 11.92
C ARG A 137 -1.65 -0.09 11.49
N SER A 138 -2.76 0.59 11.72
CA SER A 138 -4.09 0.09 11.45
C SER A 138 -4.44 0.23 9.97
N SER A 139 -5.15 -0.72 9.44
CA SER A 139 -5.87 -0.65 8.17
C SER A 139 -7.36 -0.77 8.49
N ILE A 140 -8.17 0.10 7.90
CA ILE A 140 -9.62 0.09 8.07
C ILE A 140 -10.22 -0.49 6.80
N ILE A 141 -10.84 -1.66 6.92
CA ILE A 141 -11.51 -2.34 5.82
C ILE A 141 -12.91 -2.69 6.28
N SER A 142 -13.90 -2.26 5.53
CA SER A 142 -15.30 -2.59 5.79
C SER A 142 -15.59 -4.02 5.37
N SER A 143 -16.22 -4.79 6.25
CA SER A 143 -16.79 -6.09 5.93
C SER A 143 -18.22 -5.89 5.41
N THR A 144 -18.55 -6.52 4.33
CA THR A 144 -19.90 -6.50 3.72
C THR A 144 -20.72 -7.72 4.08
#